data_1e8f5e4583e9f6d97ca5c07d6e20bbae
#
_entry.id   1e8f5e4583e9f6d97ca5c07d6e20bbae
#
_cell.length_a   1.000
_cell.length_b   1.000
_cell.length_c   1.000
_cell.angle_alpha   90.00
_cell.angle_beta   90.00
_cell.angle_gamma   90.00
#
_symmetry.space_group_name_H-M   'P 1'
#
loop_
_entity.id
_entity.type
_entity.pdbx_description
1 polymer ?
#
loop_
_entity_poly.entity_id
_entity_poly.type
_entity_poly.pdbx_seq_one_letter_code
_entity_poly.pdbx_strand_id
1 'polypeptide(L)'
;MIFAPVRLGETSLNAEAVAADKKSCKRFGPCGVGKEALFLNSYFIDRRYYVAFSSVRRVFKRVAMSQGGFSGQGVFGAIPYLVVQYDGGKEKQCTFKREEDVDAMLAYIGKVHPEIPTLSVGGEQRLEQKAKEEAARYLSELTSDAQSAKEELEKAQKFLSGYPELTDQLSKAARAKRVNQHTNPAYRWVALAIVLAGAAALVYGIISWRNGGDFGMYFALFGFAAIFFFSGAHVLPTAKNNKKAVARAWEEAQANLAHVLPDDFPLPARYAHPVVLTRMIRILREGRAQSADEALEVLKSDLKALNADVQVSQEEYDEVVAIKSMFLLSDYQ
;
A
#
# COMPACT_ATOMS: atom_id res chain seq x y z
N MET A 1 26.91 33.51 0.20
CA MET A 1 25.73 32.79 -0.29
C MET A 1 25.48 33.27 -1.73
N ILE A 2 25.48 32.37 -2.71
CA ILE A 2 25.36 32.75 -4.12
C ILE A 2 23.98 33.31 -4.48
N PHE A 3 22.91 32.96 -3.69
CA PHE A 3 21.55 33.50 -3.90
C PHE A 3 20.85 33.76 -2.59
N ALA A 4 20.54 35.02 -2.30
CA ALA A 4 19.63 35.37 -1.20
C ALA A 4 18.21 34.87 -1.50
N PRO A 5 17.45 34.40 -0.50
CA PRO A 5 16.05 34.02 -0.71
C PRO A 5 15.18 35.20 -1.13
N VAL A 6 14.27 34.95 -2.08
CA VAL A 6 13.34 35.98 -2.57
C VAL A 6 12.02 35.84 -1.80
N ARG A 7 11.47 36.93 -1.32
CA ARG A 7 10.20 36.99 -0.63
C ARG A 7 9.03 36.70 -1.58
N LEU A 8 8.08 35.89 -1.12
CA LEU A 8 6.82 35.65 -1.84
C LEU A 8 5.62 36.31 -1.17
N GLY A 9 5.57 36.35 0.17
CA GLY A 9 4.47 36.93 0.93
C GLY A 9 4.60 38.44 1.11
N GLU A 10 3.56 39.05 1.70
CA GLU A 10 3.52 40.48 2.03
C GLU A 10 4.43 40.80 3.23
N THR A 11 4.51 39.87 4.18
CA THR A 11 5.37 40.03 5.37
C THR A 11 6.84 39.98 5.00
N SER A 12 7.57 41.04 5.32
CA SER A 12 9.02 41.12 5.13
C SER A 12 9.74 40.78 6.44
N LEU A 13 10.68 39.85 6.37
CA LEU A 13 11.60 39.54 7.47
C LEU A 13 12.96 40.21 7.19
N ASN A 14 13.74 40.44 8.25
CA ASN A 14 15.08 40.99 8.11
C ASN A 14 15.96 40.04 7.28
N ALA A 15 16.73 40.59 6.33
CA ALA A 15 17.55 39.80 5.40
C ALA A 15 18.59 38.92 6.12
N GLU A 16 19.17 39.40 7.21
CA GLU A 16 20.13 38.64 8.03
C GLU A 16 19.42 37.47 8.76
N ALA A 17 18.24 37.73 9.33
CA ALA A 17 17.41 36.71 9.98
C ALA A 17 17.00 35.62 8.99
N VAL A 18 16.55 35.99 7.80
CA VAL A 18 16.19 35.03 6.73
C VAL A 18 17.40 34.21 6.31
N ALA A 19 18.60 34.83 6.20
CA ALA A 19 19.82 34.11 5.83
C ALA A 19 20.25 33.11 6.90
N ALA A 20 20.14 33.48 8.19
CA ALA A 20 20.42 32.62 9.33
C ALA A 20 19.41 31.47 9.42
N ASP A 21 18.11 31.78 9.29
CA ASP A 21 17.02 30.82 9.34
C ASP A 21 17.12 29.81 8.19
N LYS A 22 17.44 30.26 6.96
CA LYS A 22 17.71 29.36 5.81
C LYS A 22 18.87 28.40 6.07
N LYS A 23 19.89 28.84 6.80
CA LYS A 23 21.07 28.02 7.10
C LYS A 23 20.74 26.93 8.12
N SER A 24 19.91 27.25 9.11
CA SER A 24 19.51 26.35 10.18
C SER A 24 18.23 25.54 9.90
N CYS A 25 17.50 25.84 8.82
CA CYS A 25 16.23 25.20 8.52
C CYS A 25 16.35 23.69 8.36
N LYS A 26 15.34 22.96 8.82
CA LYS A 26 15.20 21.54 8.55
C LYS A 26 14.80 21.32 7.12
N ARG A 27 15.58 20.51 6.41
CA ARG A 27 15.42 20.29 4.97
C ARG A 27 14.53 19.10 4.68
N PHE A 28 13.68 19.26 3.66
CA PHE A 28 12.81 18.23 3.11
C PHE A 28 12.87 18.34 1.58
N GLY A 29 13.64 17.46 0.96
CA GLY A 29 13.89 17.57 -0.48
C GLY A 29 14.36 18.99 -0.88
N PRO A 30 13.71 19.63 -1.86
CA PRO A 30 14.11 20.96 -2.37
C PRO A 30 13.62 22.12 -1.47
N CYS A 31 12.80 21.84 -0.45
CA CYS A 31 12.21 22.82 0.47
C CYS A 31 12.83 22.73 1.86
N GLY A 32 12.42 23.63 2.78
CA GLY A 32 12.87 23.60 4.16
C GLY A 32 11.95 24.39 5.07
N VAL A 33 11.92 23.97 6.35
CA VAL A 33 11.14 24.60 7.43
C VAL A 33 12.11 25.27 8.38
N GLY A 34 12.09 26.59 8.41
CA GLY A 34 12.87 27.41 9.33
C GLY A 34 12.11 27.64 10.65
N LYS A 35 12.63 28.57 11.46
CA LYS A 35 11.93 29.02 12.68
C LYS A 35 10.91 30.11 12.36
N GLU A 36 11.22 31.00 11.43
CA GLU A 36 10.40 32.16 11.08
C GLU A 36 9.75 32.04 9.69
N ALA A 37 10.30 31.18 8.81
CA ALA A 37 9.85 31.10 7.44
C ALA A 37 9.88 29.68 6.86
N LEU A 38 9.00 29.46 5.89
CA LEU A 38 9.04 28.34 4.95
C LEU A 38 9.94 28.70 3.76
N PHE A 39 10.90 27.82 3.43
CA PHE A 39 11.78 27.97 2.29
C PHE A 39 11.33 27.05 1.15
N LEU A 40 11.03 27.65 0.01
CA LEU A 40 10.40 26.99 -1.13
C LEU A 40 11.33 27.02 -2.35
N ASN A 41 11.26 25.98 -3.18
CA ASN A 41 12.09 25.90 -4.37
C ASN A 41 11.58 26.78 -5.53
N SER A 42 12.48 27.12 -6.40
CA SER A 42 12.22 27.48 -7.80
C SER A 42 12.37 26.23 -8.65
N TYR A 43 12.16 26.33 -9.95
CA TYR A 43 12.25 25.21 -10.89
C TYR A 43 13.60 24.47 -10.83
N PHE A 44 14.71 25.20 -10.62
CA PHE A 44 16.06 24.63 -10.61
C PHE A 44 16.86 24.96 -9.34
N ILE A 45 16.30 25.76 -8.41
CA ILE A 45 17.06 26.24 -7.26
C ILE A 45 16.30 25.91 -5.99
N ASP A 46 16.91 25.10 -5.13
CA ASP A 46 16.37 24.73 -3.82
C ASP A 46 16.30 25.95 -2.91
N ARG A 47 15.19 26.06 -2.17
CA ARG A 47 14.99 27.12 -1.16
C ARG A 47 15.31 28.52 -1.70
N ARG A 48 14.84 28.77 -2.93
CA ARG A 48 15.00 30.05 -3.61
C ARG A 48 14.08 31.11 -3.04
N TYR A 49 12.88 30.72 -2.63
CA TYR A 49 11.87 31.62 -2.08
C TYR A 49 11.69 31.38 -0.60
N TYR A 50 11.16 32.41 0.09
CA TYR A 50 10.68 32.25 1.45
C TYR A 50 9.30 32.89 1.62
N VAL A 51 8.51 32.32 2.55
CA VAL A 51 7.23 32.84 3.03
C VAL A 51 7.30 32.85 4.55
N ALA A 52 7.09 34.00 5.18
CA ALA A 52 7.01 34.10 6.62
C ALA A 52 5.80 33.30 7.14
N PHE A 53 5.92 32.57 8.26
CA PHE A 53 4.82 31.78 8.79
C PHE A 53 3.56 32.61 9.07
N SER A 54 3.69 33.87 9.45
CA SER A 54 2.58 34.81 9.62
C SER A 54 1.75 35.07 8.37
N SER A 55 2.34 34.86 7.19
CA SER A 55 1.68 34.98 5.88
C SER A 55 1.11 33.62 5.39
N VAL A 56 1.54 32.49 5.97
CA VAL A 56 1.09 31.17 5.53
C VAL A 56 -0.32 30.91 6.02
N ARG A 57 -1.22 30.57 5.12
CA ARG A 57 -2.60 30.20 5.42
C ARG A 57 -2.80 28.70 5.50
N ARG A 58 -2.15 27.97 4.60
CA ARG A 58 -2.33 26.53 4.46
C ARG A 58 -1.16 25.91 3.72
N VAL A 59 -0.78 24.68 4.09
CA VAL A 59 0.24 23.90 3.37
C VAL A 59 -0.30 22.49 3.18
N PHE A 60 -0.34 22.00 1.94
CA PHE A 60 -0.90 20.68 1.67
C PHE A 60 -0.23 19.98 0.49
N LYS A 61 -0.40 18.67 0.42
CA LYS A 61 0.03 17.84 -0.69
C LYS A 61 -1.01 17.83 -1.82
N ARG A 62 -0.53 17.96 -3.05
CA ARG A 62 -1.30 17.70 -4.27
C ARG A 62 -0.52 16.70 -5.11
N VAL A 63 -1.16 15.65 -5.56
CA VAL A 63 -0.56 14.66 -6.47
C VAL A 63 -1.19 14.84 -7.84
N ALA A 64 -0.38 15.12 -8.84
CA ALA A 64 -0.81 15.11 -10.23
C ALA A 64 -0.37 13.82 -10.89
N MET A 65 -1.26 13.17 -11.60
CA MET A 65 -0.91 12.04 -12.45
C MET A 65 -0.40 12.55 -13.79
N SER A 66 0.84 12.21 -14.17
CA SER A 66 1.31 12.45 -15.51
C SER A 66 0.64 11.44 -16.45
N GLN A 67 -0.07 11.92 -17.45
CA GLN A 67 -0.43 11.07 -18.58
C GLN A 67 0.87 10.66 -19.27
N GLY A 68 1.13 9.35 -19.33
CA GLY A 68 2.37 8.79 -19.85
C GLY A 68 2.78 9.39 -21.18
N GLY A 69 4.09 9.48 -21.39
CA GLY A 69 4.71 10.18 -22.51
C GLY A 69 4.26 9.70 -23.90
N PHE A 70 4.78 10.35 -24.91
CA PHE A 70 4.45 10.36 -26.34
C PHE A 70 4.11 9.01 -27.03
N SER A 71 4.36 7.87 -26.39
CA SER A 71 4.09 6.53 -26.95
C SER A 71 2.85 5.83 -26.33
N GLY A 72 2.10 6.45 -25.43
CA GLY A 72 0.91 5.83 -24.81
C GLY A 72 1.18 4.63 -23.88
N GLN A 73 2.42 4.20 -23.76
CA GLN A 73 2.87 3.08 -22.93
C GLN A 73 3.73 3.54 -21.74
N GLY A 74 3.70 4.84 -21.41
CA GLY A 74 4.45 5.38 -20.28
C GLY A 74 3.86 4.94 -18.94
N VAL A 75 4.74 4.61 -18.01
CA VAL A 75 4.39 4.37 -16.61
C VAL A 75 3.69 5.63 -16.07
N PHE A 76 2.47 5.48 -15.54
CA PHE A 76 1.77 6.54 -14.86
C PHE A 76 2.60 6.97 -13.64
N GLY A 77 3.28 8.10 -13.74
CA GLY A 77 4.06 8.66 -12.65
C GLY A 77 3.19 9.64 -11.85
N ALA A 78 3.09 9.43 -10.55
CA ALA A 78 2.56 10.40 -9.63
C ALA A 78 3.63 11.46 -9.36
N ILE A 79 3.30 12.74 -9.61
CA ILE A 79 4.20 13.86 -9.30
C ILE A 79 3.68 14.52 -8.04
N PRO A 80 4.37 14.39 -6.90
CA PRO A 80 3.96 15.02 -5.66
C PRO A 80 4.36 16.50 -5.65
N TYR A 81 3.40 17.35 -5.31
CA TYR A 81 3.58 18.78 -5.11
C TYR A 81 3.27 19.15 -3.66
N LEU A 82 4.13 19.97 -3.07
CA LEU A 82 3.77 20.76 -1.92
C LEU A 82 3.13 22.06 -2.41
N VAL A 83 1.94 22.37 -1.95
CA VAL A 83 1.24 23.61 -2.24
C VAL A 83 1.21 24.47 -0.98
N VAL A 84 1.71 25.68 -1.06
CA VAL A 84 1.67 26.67 0.02
C VAL A 84 0.75 27.79 -0.39
N GLN A 85 -0.33 27.99 0.35
CA GLN A 85 -1.22 29.13 0.23
C GLN A 85 -0.79 30.22 1.23
N TYR A 86 -0.69 31.44 0.76
CA TYR A 86 -0.24 32.56 1.57
C TYR A 86 -0.99 33.85 1.21
N ASP A 87 -0.95 34.83 2.10
CA ASP A 87 -1.67 36.10 1.98
C ASP A 87 -3.17 35.90 1.68
N GLY A 88 -3.69 36.59 0.68
CA GLY A 88 -5.08 36.55 0.24
C GLY A 88 -5.47 35.37 -0.66
N GLY A 89 -4.72 34.24 -0.64
CA GLY A 89 -5.04 33.05 -1.44
C GLY A 89 -4.04 32.78 -2.59
N LYS A 90 -2.94 33.50 -2.60
CA LYS A 90 -1.82 33.21 -3.54
C LYS A 90 -1.28 31.82 -3.26
N GLU A 91 -0.94 31.06 -4.32
CA GLU A 91 -0.39 29.71 -4.21
C GLU A 91 1.02 29.63 -4.77
N LYS A 92 1.90 28.90 -4.09
CA LYS A 92 3.17 28.44 -4.63
C LYS A 92 3.22 26.93 -4.60
N GLN A 93 3.44 26.33 -5.77
CA GLN A 93 3.61 24.89 -5.94
C GLN A 93 5.09 24.55 -5.99
N CYS A 94 5.49 23.53 -5.28
CA CYS A 94 6.85 23.01 -5.21
C CYS A 94 6.84 21.54 -5.57
N THR A 95 7.56 21.15 -6.63
CA THR A 95 7.65 19.77 -7.09
C THR A 95 8.68 19.02 -6.25
N PHE A 96 8.35 17.82 -5.84
CA PHE A 96 9.25 16.91 -5.14
C PHE A 96 9.57 15.70 -6.00
N LYS A 97 10.71 15.08 -5.75
CA LYS A 97 11.10 13.83 -6.41
C LYS A 97 10.51 12.61 -5.72
N ARG A 98 10.28 12.69 -4.42
CA ARG A 98 9.72 11.61 -3.59
C ARG A 98 8.57 12.14 -2.79
N GLU A 99 7.53 11.35 -2.70
CA GLU A 99 6.29 11.67 -1.96
C GLU A 99 6.56 11.71 -0.45
N GLU A 100 7.42 10.82 0.03
CA GLU A 100 7.79 10.72 1.45
C GLU A 100 8.39 12.01 2.00
N ASP A 101 9.14 12.77 1.17
CA ASP A 101 9.72 14.05 1.57
C ASP A 101 8.62 15.11 1.80
N VAL A 102 7.53 15.08 1.02
CA VAL A 102 6.37 15.96 1.21
C VAL A 102 5.63 15.58 2.49
N ASP A 103 5.37 14.29 2.69
CA ASP A 103 4.66 13.78 3.85
C ASP A 103 5.43 14.05 5.15
N ALA A 104 6.75 13.85 5.14
CA ALA A 104 7.61 14.18 6.26
C ALA A 104 7.63 15.69 6.58
N MET A 105 7.59 16.55 5.53
CA MET A 105 7.51 18.00 5.71
C MET A 105 6.17 18.42 6.31
N LEU A 106 5.05 17.89 5.82
CA LEU A 106 3.72 18.19 6.34
C LEU A 106 3.56 17.71 7.79
N ALA A 107 4.02 16.49 8.11
CA ALA A 107 4.02 15.98 9.48
C ALA A 107 4.86 16.85 10.42
N TYR A 108 6.00 17.38 9.96
CA TYR A 108 6.82 18.27 10.74
C TYR A 108 6.16 19.63 10.95
N ILE A 109 5.55 20.21 9.90
CA ILE A 109 4.80 21.49 10.00
C ILE A 109 3.65 21.31 10.99
N GLY A 110 2.83 20.26 10.87
CA GLY A 110 1.72 20.01 11.79
C GLY A 110 2.14 19.83 13.26
N LYS A 111 3.41 19.39 13.50
CA LYS A 111 3.98 19.29 14.86
C LYS A 111 4.47 20.63 15.41
N VAL A 112 5.12 21.45 14.57
CA VAL A 112 5.77 22.70 15.01
C VAL A 112 4.81 23.89 14.89
N HIS A 113 3.91 23.86 13.92
CA HIS A 113 2.92 24.88 13.61
C HIS A 113 1.52 24.26 13.46
N PRO A 114 0.92 23.76 14.57
CA PRO A 114 -0.39 23.12 14.54
C PRO A 114 -1.52 24.05 14.09
N GLU A 115 -1.30 25.36 14.13
CA GLU A 115 -2.22 26.39 13.65
C GLU A 115 -2.33 26.43 12.10
N ILE A 116 -1.38 25.84 11.38
CA ILE A 116 -1.37 25.83 9.92
C ILE A 116 -2.03 24.52 9.42
N PRO A 117 -3.19 24.61 8.76
CA PRO A 117 -3.83 23.43 8.20
C PRO A 117 -2.95 22.73 7.15
N THR A 118 -2.81 21.40 7.27
CA THR A 118 -1.98 20.59 6.36
C THR A 118 -2.78 19.83 5.32
N LEU A 119 -4.10 20.10 5.24
CA LEU A 119 -5.02 19.56 4.24
C LEU A 119 -5.56 20.65 3.34
N SER A 120 -5.91 20.31 2.10
CA SER A 120 -6.66 21.24 1.24
C SER A 120 -8.08 21.41 1.74
N VAL A 121 -8.74 22.52 1.41
CA VAL A 121 -10.16 22.78 1.77
C VAL A 121 -11.05 21.62 1.31
N GLY A 122 -10.88 21.16 0.07
CA GLY A 122 -11.62 20.01 -0.44
C GLY A 122 -11.25 18.68 0.23
N GLY A 123 -10.04 18.55 0.77
CA GLY A 123 -9.61 17.39 1.58
C GLY A 123 -10.29 17.38 2.94
N GLU A 124 -10.36 18.52 3.61
CA GLU A 124 -11.08 18.67 4.90
C GLU A 124 -12.57 18.40 4.73
N GLN A 125 -13.21 18.99 3.71
CA GLN A 125 -14.63 18.75 3.42
C GLN A 125 -14.93 17.28 3.15
N ARG A 126 -14.06 16.58 2.40
CA ARG A 126 -14.22 15.14 2.15
C ARG A 126 -14.06 14.32 3.43
N LEU A 127 -13.12 14.68 4.30
CA LEU A 127 -12.95 14.00 5.60
C LEU A 127 -14.15 14.24 6.51
N GLU A 128 -14.64 15.47 6.60
CA GLU A 128 -15.86 15.78 7.37
C GLU A 128 -17.09 15.05 6.82
N GLN A 129 -17.24 15.01 5.49
CA GLN A 129 -18.33 14.28 4.87
C GLN A 129 -18.24 12.79 5.14
N LYS A 130 -17.07 12.18 4.99
CA LYS A 130 -16.83 10.78 5.35
C LYS A 130 -17.13 10.51 6.84
N ALA A 131 -16.66 11.39 7.73
CA ALA A 131 -16.93 11.24 9.15
C ALA A 131 -18.44 11.33 9.47
N LYS A 132 -19.19 12.22 8.79
CA LYS A 132 -20.65 12.29 8.91
C LYS A 132 -21.35 11.06 8.36
N GLU A 133 -20.92 10.55 7.21
CA GLU A 133 -21.45 9.33 6.61
C GLU A 133 -21.17 8.10 7.48
N GLU A 134 -19.96 8.02 8.06
CA GLU A 134 -19.62 6.96 9.02
C GLU A 134 -20.44 7.07 10.31
N ALA A 135 -20.57 8.28 10.86
CA ALA A 135 -21.39 8.51 12.06
C ALA A 135 -22.86 8.16 11.82
N ALA A 136 -23.40 8.48 10.64
CA ALA A 136 -24.78 8.15 10.25
C ALA A 136 -25.00 6.63 10.05
N ARG A 137 -23.94 5.88 9.79
CA ARG A 137 -24.00 4.42 9.62
C ARG A 137 -24.10 3.67 10.95
N TYR A 138 -23.58 4.26 12.02
CA TYR A 138 -23.52 3.59 13.32
C TYR A 138 -24.74 3.91 14.17
N LEU A 139 -25.24 2.90 14.87
CA LEU A 139 -26.30 3.06 15.86
C LEU A 139 -25.79 3.91 17.04
N SER A 140 -26.63 4.82 17.52
CA SER A 140 -26.33 5.62 18.70
C SER A 140 -26.24 4.80 19.99
N GLU A 141 -27.04 3.73 20.07
CA GLU A 141 -27.06 2.79 21.19
C GLU A 141 -27.05 1.37 20.67
N LEU A 142 -26.19 0.53 21.25
CA LEU A 142 -26.12 -0.89 20.97
C LEU A 142 -26.93 -1.66 22.02
N THR A 143 -27.41 -2.84 21.66
CA THR A 143 -27.97 -3.78 22.64
C THR A 143 -26.87 -4.23 23.62
N SER A 144 -27.26 -4.71 24.82
CA SER A 144 -26.30 -5.20 25.81
C SER A 144 -25.39 -6.30 25.27
N ASP A 145 -25.93 -7.18 24.46
CA ASP A 145 -25.21 -8.31 23.87
C ASP A 145 -24.23 -7.85 22.81
N ALA A 146 -24.65 -6.94 21.92
CA ALA A 146 -23.79 -6.34 20.92
C ALA A 146 -22.66 -5.48 21.54
N GLN A 147 -22.95 -4.79 22.65
CA GLN A 147 -21.95 -4.02 23.39
C GLN A 147 -20.90 -4.94 24.02
N SER A 148 -21.34 -6.05 24.67
CA SER A 148 -20.43 -7.05 25.24
C SER A 148 -19.57 -7.72 24.18
N ALA A 149 -20.16 -8.13 23.06
CA ALA A 149 -19.42 -8.70 21.93
C ALA A 149 -18.41 -7.71 21.34
N LYS A 150 -18.78 -6.43 21.21
CA LYS A 150 -17.87 -5.37 20.75
C LYS A 150 -16.66 -5.23 21.66
N GLU A 151 -16.87 -5.17 22.98
CA GLU A 151 -15.79 -5.04 23.97
C GLU A 151 -14.84 -6.25 23.94
N GLU A 152 -15.38 -7.44 23.76
CA GLU A 152 -14.60 -8.66 23.59
C GLU A 152 -13.72 -8.59 22.31
N LEU A 153 -14.30 -8.21 21.18
CA LEU A 153 -13.56 -8.05 19.92
C LEU A 153 -12.50 -6.91 20.00
N GLU A 154 -12.78 -5.82 20.70
CA GLU A 154 -11.81 -4.73 20.92
C GLU A 154 -10.62 -5.19 21.78
N LYS A 155 -10.86 -6.02 22.82
CA LYS A 155 -9.79 -6.66 23.60
C LYS A 155 -8.95 -7.59 22.73
N ALA A 156 -9.60 -8.42 21.93
CA ALA A 156 -8.95 -9.33 21.00
C ALA A 156 -8.09 -8.56 19.95
N GLN A 157 -8.62 -7.47 19.41
CA GLN A 157 -7.91 -6.61 18.47
C GLN A 157 -6.65 -5.99 19.10
N LYS A 158 -6.78 -5.47 20.33
CA LYS A 158 -5.64 -4.93 21.08
C LYS A 158 -4.57 -5.99 21.33
N PHE A 159 -4.99 -7.21 21.67
CA PHE A 159 -4.08 -8.33 21.83
C PHE A 159 -3.31 -8.63 20.54
N LEU A 160 -4.00 -8.79 19.40
CA LEU A 160 -3.36 -9.07 18.11
C LEU A 160 -2.45 -7.95 17.61
N SER A 161 -2.68 -6.72 18.04
CA SER A 161 -1.79 -5.60 17.68
C SER A 161 -0.36 -5.76 18.22
N GLY A 162 -0.17 -6.61 19.22
CA GLY A 162 1.15 -7.02 19.73
C GLY A 162 1.90 -8.04 18.86
N TYR A 163 1.20 -8.66 17.89
CA TYR A 163 1.74 -9.75 17.06
C TYR A 163 1.57 -9.50 15.54
N PRO A 164 2.01 -8.36 15.02
CA PRO A 164 1.78 -7.98 13.63
C PRO A 164 2.45 -8.95 12.64
N GLU A 165 3.60 -9.53 13.00
CA GLU A 165 4.32 -10.47 12.14
C GLU A 165 3.54 -11.78 11.93
N LEU A 166 2.88 -12.31 12.96
CA LEU A 166 2.10 -13.55 12.87
C LEU A 166 0.83 -13.34 12.03
N THR A 167 0.15 -12.21 12.20
CA THR A 167 -1.05 -11.89 11.42
C THR A 167 -0.72 -11.62 9.94
N ASP A 168 0.40 -10.99 9.66
CA ASP A 168 0.90 -10.79 8.30
C ASP A 168 1.33 -12.11 7.64
N GLN A 169 1.99 -13.01 8.38
CA GLN A 169 2.29 -14.37 7.92
C GLN A 169 1.02 -15.15 7.56
N LEU A 170 -0.01 -15.09 8.40
CA LEU A 170 -1.30 -15.71 8.14
C LEU A 170 -1.93 -15.19 6.85
N SER A 171 -1.98 -13.87 6.67
CA SER A 171 -2.51 -13.22 5.46
C SER A 171 -1.73 -13.62 4.21
N LYS A 172 -0.41 -13.61 4.26
CA LYS A 172 0.47 -14.01 3.14
C LYS A 172 0.30 -15.50 2.78
N ALA A 173 0.23 -16.37 3.79
CA ALA A 173 0.04 -17.81 3.59
C ALA A 173 -1.33 -18.13 2.99
N ALA A 174 -2.41 -17.47 3.46
CA ALA A 174 -3.74 -17.60 2.89
C ALA A 174 -3.78 -17.17 1.41
N ARG A 175 -3.12 -16.05 1.09
CA ARG A 175 -3.03 -15.52 -0.28
C ARG A 175 -2.27 -16.47 -1.19
N ALA A 176 -1.14 -16.99 -0.74
CA ALA A 176 -0.35 -17.98 -1.49
C ALA A 176 -1.14 -19.27 -1.75
N LYS A 177 -1.86 -19.77 -0.73
CA LYS A 177 -2.73 -20.95 -0.85
C LYS A 177 -3.86 -20.71 -1.85
N ARG A 178 -4.51 -19.55 -1.79
CA ARG A 178 -5.57 -19.16 -2.73
C ARG A 178 -5.07 -19.12 -4.18
N VAL A 179 -3.93 -18.46 -4.43
CA VAL A 179 -3.31 -18.39 -5.76
C VAL A 179 -2.98 -19.79 -6.27
N ASN A 180 -2.44 -20.67 -5.42
CA ASN A 180 -2.11 -22.03 -5.81
C ASN A 180 -3.37 -22.86 -6.17
N GLN A 181 -4.49 -22.68 -5.44
CA GLN A 181 -5.76 -23.35 -5.72
C GLN A 181 -6.36 -22.93 -7.06
N HIS A 182 -6.18 -21.66 -7.45
CA HIS A 182 -6.72 -21.11 -8.71
C HIS A 182 -5.75 -21.18 -9.90
N THR A 183 -4.52 -21.68 -9.70
CA THR A 183 -3.58 -21.84 -10.79
C THR A 183 -4.07 -22.94 -11.73
N ASN A 184 -4.35 -22.56 -12.99
CA ASN A 184 -4.80 -23.50 -14.02
C ASN A 184 -3.72 -24.58 -14.24
N PRO A 185 -4.06 -25.88 -14.12
CA PRO A 185 -3.11 -26.97 -14.33
C PRO A 185 -2.51 -26.98 -15.76
N ALA A 186 -3.15 -26.35 -16.72
CA ALA A 186 -2.63 -26.20 -18.07
C ALA A 186 -1.27 -25.49 -18.13
N TYR A 187 -0.99 -24.54 -17.21
CA TYR A 187 0.32 -23.88 -17.13
C TYR A 187 1.47 -24.86 -16.89
N ARG A 188 1.22 -25.97 -16.19
CA ARG A 188 2.23 -27.02 -15.95
C ARG A 188 2.60 -27.74 -17.23
N TRP A 189 1.60 -28.02 -18.09
CA TRP A 189 1.81 -28.64 -19.39
C TRP A 189 2.54 -27.72 -20.35
N VAL A 190 2.21 -26.43 -20.34
CA VAL A 190 2.93 -25.42 -21.13
C VAL A 190 4.38 -25.31 -20.68
N ALA A 191 4.63 -25.24 -19.37
CA ALA A 191 5.98 -25.20 -18.83
C ALA A 191 6.79 -26.45 -19.21
N LEU A 192 6.17 -27.65 -19.11
CA LEU A 192 6.80 -28.90 -19.50
C LEU A 192 7.13 -28.92 -21.02
N ALA A 193 6.21 -28.46 -21.86
CA ALA A 193 6.43 -28.35 -23.29
C ALA A 193 7.61 -27.42 -23.63
N ILE A 194 7.72 -26.29 -22.97
CA ILE A 194 8.84 -25.34 -23.11
C ILE A 194 10.17 -26.01 -22.74
N VAL A 195 10.22 -26.71 -21.60
CA VAL A 195 11.45 -27.41 -21.15
C VAL A 195 11.83 -28.51 -22.13
N LEU A 196 10.85 -29.31 -22.62
CA LEU A 196 11.10 -30.36 -23.58
C LEU A 196 11.58 -29.80 -24.94
N ALA A 197 11.02 -28.67 -25.37
CA ALA A 197 11.51 -27.99 -26.58
C ALA A 197 12.98 -27.50 -26.41
N GLY A 198 13.32 -26.97 -25.24
CA GLY A 198 14.70 -26.60 -24.91
C GLY A 198 15.65 -27.79 -24.90
N ALA A 199 15.24 -28.90 -24.31
CA ALA A 199 16.01 -30.14 -24.29
C ALA A 199 16.20 -30.70 -25.72
N ALA A 200 15.16 -30.70 -26.54
CA ALA A 200 15.24 -31.15 -27.93
C ALA A 200 16.19 -30.25 -28.76
N ALA A 201 16.10 -28.92 -28.58
CA ALA A 201 17.02 -27.99 -29.25
C ALA A 201 18.48 -28.23 -28.84
N LEU A 202 18.72 -28.51 -27.55
CA LEU A 202 20.07 -28.81 -27.05
C LEU A 202 20.61 -30.09 -27.63
N VAL A 203 19.83 -31.19 -27.63
CA VAL A 203 20.22 -32.48 -28.16
C VAL A 203 20.52 -32.36 -29.65
N TYR A 204 19.63 -31.70 -30.42
CA TYR A 204 19.83 -31.53 -31.87
C TYR A 204 21.01 -30.62 -32.18
N GLY A 205 21.26 -29.60 -31.32
CA GLY A 205 22.45 -28.75 -31.44
C GLY A 205 23.76 -29.54 -31.22
N ILE A 206 23.81 -30.47 -30.25
CA ILE A 206 24.95 -31.35 -30.03
C ILE A 206 25.18 -32.31 -31.21
N ILE A 207 24.11 -32.89 -31.72
CA ILE A 207 24.20 -33.79 -32.89
C ILE A 207 24.70 -33.02 -34.12
N SER A 208 24.17 -31.83 -34.38
CA SER A 208 24.61 -30.98 -35.49
C SER A 208 26.10 -30.59 -35.37
N TRP A 209 26.54 -30.24 -34.17
CA TRP A 209 27.94 -29.93 -33.91
C TRP A 209 28.87 -31.11 -34.16
N ARG A 210 28.50 -32.32 -33.67
CA ARG A 210 29.30 -33.54 -33.89
C ARG A 210 29.37 -33.98 -35.36
N ASN A 211 28.33 -33.72 -36.14
CA ASN A 211 28.24 -34.11 -37.52
C ASN A 211 28.84 -33.06 -38.48
N GLY A 212 29.55 -32.05 -37.98
CA GLY A 212 30.17 -31.00 -38.80
C GLY A 212 29.16 -30.05 -39.44
N GLY A 213 27.99 -29.86 -38.80
CA GLY A 213 26.98 -28.91 -39.25
C GLY A 213 27.49 -27.45 -39.25
N ASP A 214 26.74 -26.57 -39.92
CA ASP A 214 27.08 -25.14 -40.01
C ASP A 214 27.08 -24.49 -38.64
N PHE A 215 28.10 -23.63 -38.39
CA PHE A 215 28.26 -22.91 -37.11
C PHE A 215 27.01 -22.12 -36.70
N GLY A 216 26.37 -21.44 -37.67
CA GLY A 216 25.17 -20.68 -37.44
C GLY A 216 24.00 -21.54 -36.90
N MET A 217 23.89 -22.77 -37.37
CA MET A 217 22.81 -23.67 -36.99
C MET A 217 22.90 -24.14 -35.55
N TYR A 218 24.06 -24.70 -35.13
CA TYR A 218 24.14 -25.18 -33.74
C TYR A 218 24.23 -24.04 -32.73
N PHE A 219 24.80 -22.89 -33.13
CA PHE A 219 24.79 -21.69 -32.29
C PHE A 219 23.36 -21.18 -32.04
N ALA A 220 22.52 -21.12 -33.08
CA ALA A 220 21.12 -20.76 -32.94
C ALA A 220 20.35 -21.75 -32.01
N LEU A 221 20.60 -23.07 -32.22
CA LEU A 221 19.96 -24.12 -31.41
C LEU A 221 20.36 -24.03 -29.91
N PHE A 222 21.62 -23.73 -29.60
CA PHE A 222 22.06 -23.49 -28.22
C PHE A 222 21.45 -22.21 -27.64
N GLY A 223 21.30 -21.16 -28.46
CA GLY A 223 20.62 -19.92 -28.07
C GLY A 223 19.15 -20.19 -27.72
N PHE A 224 18.42 -20.93 -28.58
CA PHE A 224 17.05 -21.35 -28.30
C PHE A 224 16.95 -22.23 -27.05
N ALA A 225 17.87 -23.20 -26.88
CA ALA A 225 17.88 -24.02 -25.68
C ALA A 225 18.04 -23.16 -24.41
N ALA A 226 18.96 -22.20 -24.41
CA ALA A 226 19.14 -21.28 -23.29
C ALA A 226 17.88 -20.46 -23.00
N ILE A 227 17.27 -19.86 -24.03
CA ILE A 227 16.03 -19.08 -23.90
C ILE A 227 14.91 -19.94 -23.32
N PHE A 228 14.69 -21.15 -23.82
CA PHE A 228 13.65 -22.05 -23.34
C PHE A 228 13.94 -22.54 -21.91
N PHE A 229 15.19 -22.81 -21.55
CA PHE A 229 15.56 -23.18 -20.18
C PHE A 229 15.27 -22.04 -19.19
N PHE A 230 15.71 -20.81 -19.50
CA PHE A 230 15.46 -19.66 -18.63
C PHE A 230 13.97 -19.34 -18.55
N SER A 231 13.25 -19.36 -19.69
CA SER A 231 11.79 -19.15 -19.72
C SER A 231 11.05 -20.24 -18.95
N GLY A 232 11.42 -21.51 -19.17
CA GLY A 232 10.83 -22.65 -18.47
C GLY A 232 11.08 -22.62 -16.96
N ALA A 233 12.26 -22.21 -16.52
CA ALA A 233 12.60 -22.08 -15.09
C ALA A 233 11.73 -21.04 -14.37
N HIS A 234 11.29 -19.98 -15.07
CA HIS A 234 10.38 -18.98 -14.51
C HIS A 234 8.91 -19.43 -14.48
N VAL A 235 8.51 -20.29 -15.43
CA VAL A 235 7.14 -20.79 -15.54
C VAL A 235 6.92 -22.06 -14.71
N LEU A 236 7.97 -22.87 -14.51
CA LEU A 236 7.91 -24.04 -13.64
C LEU A 236 7.62 -23.60 -12.20
N PRO A 237 6.69 -24.28 -11.49
CA PRO A 237 6.46 -24.03 -10.08
C PRO A 237 7.76 -24.27 -9.32
N THR A 238 8.41 -23.14 -8.93
CA THR A 238 9.56 -23.17 -8.01
C THR A 238 9.14 -23.80 -6.69
N ALA A 239 10.10 -24.14 -5.82
CA ALA A 239 9.82 -24.70 -4.50
C ALA A 239 8.84 -23.84 -3.67
N LYS A 240 8.81 -22.50 -3.90
CA LYS A 240 7.85 -21.57 -3.29
C LYS A 240 6.40 -21.79 -3.75
N ASN A 241 6.19 -22.28 -4.96
CA ASN A 241 4.87 -22.55 -5.54
C ASN A 241 4.48 -24.03 -5.46
N ASN A 242 5.26 -24.84 -4.78
CA ASN A 242 4.92 -26.25 -4.58
C ASN A 242 3.68 -26.32 -3.68
N LYS A 243 2.63 -27.03 -4.15
CA LYS A 243 1.36 -27.21 -3.42
C LYS A 243 1.58 -27.66 -1.97
N LYS A 244 2.54 -28.57 -1.75
CA LYS A 244 2.88 -29.07 -0.40
C LYS A 244 3.54 -28.00 0.47
N ALA A 245 4.45 -27.20 -0.08
CA ALA A 245 5.11 -26.13 0.66
C ALA A 245 4.10 -25.02 1.06
N VAL A 246 3.20 -24.66 0.14
CA VAL A 246 2.16 -23.66 0.39
C VAL A 246 1.14 -24.16 1.43
N ALA A 247 0.73 -25.44 1.36
CA ALA A 247 -0.16 -26.03 2.35
C ALA A 247 0.51 -26.05 3.74
N ARG A 248 1.78 -26.47 3.82
CA ARG A 248 2.53 -26.46 5.08
C ARG A 248 2.68 -25.05 5.65
N ALA A 249 3.04 -24.06 4.84
CA ALA A 249 3.14 -22.68 5.29
C ALA A 249 1.81 -22.13 5.85
N TRP A 250 0.69 -22.54 5.28
CA TRP A 250 -0.64 -22.20 5.81
C TRP A 250 -0.91 -22.87 7.17
N GLU A 251 -0.62 -24.15 7.30
CA GLU A 251 -0.78 -24.89 8.56
C GLU A 251 0.15 -24.35 9.65
N GLU A 252 1.42 -24.06 9.32
CA GLU A 252 2.40 -23.46 10.24
C GLU A 252 1.95 -22.06 10.69
N ALA A 253 1.46 -21.21 9.78
CA ALA A 253 0.98 -19.87 10.14
C ALA A 253 -0.21 -19.94 11.11
N GLN A 254 -1.14 -20.87 10.90
CA GLN A 254 -2.26 -21.09 11.83
C GLN A 254 -1.79 -21.64 13.18
N ALA A 255 -0.91 -22.63 13.18
CA ALA A 255 -0.37 -23.22 14.40
C ALA A 255 0.41 -22.20 15.23
N ASN A 256 1.27 -21.41 14.60
CA ASN A 256 2.05 -20.36 15.27
C ASN A 256 1.14 -19.34 15.94
N LEU A 257 0.07 -18.94 15.25
CA LEU A 257 -0.90 -18.01 15.81
C LEU A 257 -1.72 -18.66 16.92
N ALA A 258 -2.19 -19.89 16.73
CA ALA A 258 -2.95 -20.63 17.74
C ALA A 258 -2.18 -20.84 19.06
N HIS A 259 -0.85 -21.00 19.01
CA HIS A 259 -0.01 -21.09 20.20
C HIS A 259 0.04 -19.83 21.06
N VAL A 260 -0.23 -18.67 20.45
CA VAL A 260 -0.17 -17.38 21.12
C VAL A 260 -1.55 -16.91 21.56
N LEU A 261 -2.60 -17.36 20.87
CA LEU A 261 -3.99 -16.97 21.19
C LEU A 261 -4.40 -17.54 22.55
N PRO A 262 -5.07 -16.75 23.42
CA PRO A 262 -5.68 -17.26 24.64
C PRO A 262 -6.85 -18.22 24.31
N ASP A 263 -7.15 -19.12 25.24
CA ASP A 263 -8.18 -20.15 25.07
C ASP A 263 -9.60 -19.57 24.86
N ASP A 264 -9.85 -18.38 25.40
CA ASP A 264 -11.09 -17.62 25.29
C ASP A 264 -11.12 -16.65 24.09
N PHE A 265 -10.20 -16.80 23.12
CA PHE A 265 -10.16 -15.90 21.97
C PHE A 265 -11.41 -16.06 21.08
N PRO A 266 -12.12 -14.97 20.70
CA PRO A 266 -13.44 -15.02 20.07
C PRO A 266 -13.45 -15.59 18.64
N LEU A 267 -12.28 -15.83 18.05
CA LEU A 267 -12.17 -16.33 16.68
C LEU A 267 -11.22 -17.51 16.56
N PRO A 268 -11.49 -18.45 15.66
CA PRO A 268 -10.51 -19.45 15.28
C PRO A 268 -9.23 -18.82 14.73
N ALA A 269 -8.07 -19.42 14.99
CA ALA A 269 -6.77 -18.89 14.56
C ALA A 269 -6.70 -18.54 13.07
N ARG A 270 -7.42 -19.28 12.21
CA ARG A 270 -7.48 -19.02 10.76
C ARG A 270 -8.07 -17.66 10.39
N TYR A 271 -8.86 -17.04 11.27
CA TYR A 271 -9.49 -15.73 11.07
C TYR A 271 -8.96 -14.65 12.02
N ALA A 272 -8.03 -15.01 12.91
CA ALA A 272 -7.47 -14.10 13.89
C ALA A 272 -6.55 -13.07 13.24
N HIS A 273 -7.16 -12.03 12.70
CA HIS A 273 -6.48 -10.92 12.03
C HIS A 273 -7.10 -9.58 12.47
N PRO A 274 -6.31 -8.53 12.76
CA PRO A 274 -6.84 -7.25 13.24
C PRO A 274 -7.92 -6.66 12.34
N VAL A 275 -7.77 -6.75 11.02
CA VAL A 275 -8.74 -6.25 10.04
C VAL A 275 -10.05 -7.03 10.09
N VAL A 276 -10.03 -8.34 10.38
CA VAL A 276 -11.24 -9.14 10.58
C VAL A 276 -12.02 -8.60 11.77
N LEU A 277 -11.35 -8.41 12.90
CA LEU A 277 -11.96 -7.86 14.12
C LEU A 277 -12.48 -6.43 13.89
N THR A 278 -11.73 -5.57 13.21
CA THR A 278 -12.20 -4.21 12.85
C THR A 278 -13.52 -4.25 12.09
N ARG A 279 -13.62 -5.12 11.08
CA ARG A 279 -14.84 -5.24 10.28
C ARG A 279 -16.00 -5.85 11.06
N MET A 280 -15.75 -6.81 11.92
CA MET A 280 -16.78 -7.37 12.82
C MET A 280 -17.30 -6.32 13.81
N ILE A 281 -16.42 -5.53 14.41
CA ILE A 281 -16.80 -4.40 15.29
C ILE A 281 -17.65 -3.38 14.51
N ARG A 282 -17.29 -3.10 13.25
CA ARG A 282 -18.09 -2.22 12.37
C ARG A 282 -19.49 -2.78 12.14
N ILE A 283 -19.62 -4.07 11.85
CA ILE A 283 -20.90 -4.77 11.64
C ILE A 283 -21.79 -4.69 12.89
N LEU A 284 -21.23 -4.91 14.10
CA LEU A 284 -21.97 -4.75 15.36
C LEU A 284 -22.44 -3.31 15.55
N ARG A 285 -21.56 -2.32 15.29
CA ARG A 285 -21.91 -0.89 15.40
C ARG A 285 -22.97 -0.44 14.39
N GLU A 286 -23.03 -1.09 13.24
CA GLU A 286 -24.08 -0.89 12.22
C GLU A 286 -25.40 -1.58 12.59
N GLY A 287 -25.44 -2.36 13.68
CA GLY A 287 -26.62 -3.11 14.12
C GLY A 287 -26.97 -4.30 13.21
N ARG A 288 -26.05 -4.76 12.40
CA ARG A 288 -26.23 -5.88 11.46
C ARG A 288 -26.03 -7.25 12.12
N ALA A 289 -25.48 -7.26 13.32
CA ALA A 289 -25.28 -8.46 14.16
C ALA A 289 -25.38 -8.07 15.63
N GLN A 290 -25.68 -9.05 16.49
CA GLN A 290 -25.76 -8.86 17.94
C GLN A 290 -24.71 -9.67 18.71
N SER A 291 -24.05 -10.62 18.04
CA SER A 291 -22.99 -11.46 18.62
C SER A 291 -21.75 -11.50 17.73
N ALA A 292 -20.63 -11.98 18.28
CA ALA A 292 -19.40 -12.16 17.51
C ALA A 292 -19.58 -13.19 16.38
N ASP A 293 -20.30 -14.29 16.63
CA ASP A 293 -20.55 -15.32 15.61
C ASP A 293 -21.40 -14.79 14.45
N GLU A 294 -22.48 -14.06 14.77
CA GLU A 294 -23.30 -13.39 13.75
C GLU A 294 -22.49 -12.39 12.94
N ALA A 295 -21.65 -11.59 13.60
CA ALA A 295 -20.80 -10.62 12.92
C ALA A 295 -19.79 -11.29 11.97
N LEU A 296 -19.27 -12.47 12.33
CA LEU A 296 -18.40 -13.27 11.46
C LEU A 296 -19.18 -13.78 10.24
N GLU A 297 -20.41 -14.29 10.39
CA GLU A 297 -21.22 -14.76 9.26
C GLU A 297 -21.62 -13.63 8.31
N VAL A 298 -21.97 -12.46 8.85
CA VAL A 298 -22.23 -11.25 8.04
C VAL A 298 -20.97 -10.85 7.28
N LEU A 299 -19.80 -10.84 7.92
CA LEU A 299 -18.53 -10.55 7.27
C LEU A 299 -18.21 -11.52 6.13
N LYS A 300 -18.46 -12.82 6.34
CA LYS A 300 -18.30 -13.85 5.30
C LYS A 300 -19.18 -13.56 4.09
N SER A 301 -20.43 -13.18 4.33
CA SER A 301 -21.37 -12.82 3.27
C SER A 301 -20.92 -11.56 2.51
N ASP A 302 -20.50 -10.53 3.22
CA ASP A 302 -20.01 -9.29 2.64
C ASP A 302 -18.78 -9.54 1.75
N LEU A 303 -17.81 -10.31 2.23
CA LEU A 303 -16.60 -10.62 1.46
C LEU A 303 -16.88 -11.47 0.20
N LYS A 304 -17.92 -12.31 0.22
CA LYS A 304 -18.37 -13.04 -0.97
C LYS A 304 -19.06 -12.13 -1.98
N ALA A 305 -19.84 -11.16 -1.51
CA ALA A 305 -20.52 -10.19 -2.38
C ALA A 305 -19.59 -9.20 -3.06
N LEU A 306 -18.43 -8.89 -2.45
CA LEU A 306 -17.43 -8.01 -3.04
C LEU A 306 -16.76 -8.70 -4.25
N ASN A 307 -17.11 -8.29 -5.45
CA ASN A 307 -16.52 -8.73 -6.72
C ASN A 307 -15.79 -7.57 -7.43
N ALA A 308 -15.28 -7.82 -8.63
CA ALA A 308 -14.52 -6.83 -9.41
C ALA A 308 -15.33 -5.60 -9.84
N ASP A 309 -16.65 -5.68 -9.79
CA ASP A 309 -17.57 -4.63 -10.26
C ASP A 309 -17.91 -3.62 -9.16
N VAL A 310 -17.56 -3.90 -7.91
CA VAL A 310 -17.84 -3.03 -6.77
C VAL A 310 -16.71 -2.02 -6.60
N GLN A 311 -17.03 -0.74 -6.67
CA GLN A 311 -16.09 0.35 -6.38
C GLN A 311 -16.04 0.58 -4.87
N VAL A 312 -14.84 0.49 -4.30
CA VAL A 312 -14.56 0.73 -2.88
C VAL A 312 -13.48 1.80 -2.73
N SER A 313 -13.35 2.37 -1.54
CA SER A 313 -12.23 3.26 -1.23
C SER A 313 -10.91 2.48 -1.22
N GLN A 314 -9.77 3.18 -1.37
CA GLN A 314 -8.45 2.52 -1.31
C GLN A 314 -8.23 1.82 0.04
N GLU A 315 -8.63 2.44 1.13
CA GLU A 315 -8.53 1.87 2.47
C GLU A 315 -9.34 0.57 2.59
N GLU A 316 -10.57 0.56 2.09
CA GLU A 316 -11.41 -0.63 2.08
C GLU A 316 -10.86 -1.72 1.16
N TYR A 317 -10.30 -1.34 0.02
CA TYR A 317 -9.62 -2.27 -0.87
C TYR A 317 -8.44 -2.96 -0.17
N ASP A 318 -7.60 -2.21 0.53
CA ASP A 318 -6.44 -2.75 1.25
C ASP A 318 -6.87 -3.68 2.40
N GLU A 319 -7.93 -3.32 3.14
CA GLU A 319 -8.56 -4.20 4.14
C GLU A 319 -9.02 -5.52 3.52
N VAL A 320 -9.77 -5.44 2.41
CA VAL A 320 -10.31 -6.62 1.72
C VAL A 320 -9.19 -7.51 1.21
N VAL A 321 -8.17 -6.92 0.57
CA VAL A 321 -7.01 -7.67 0.05
C VAL A 321 -6.25 -8.39 1.16
N ALA A 322 -6.18 -7.81 2.36
CA ALA A 322 -5.51 -8.43 3.50
C ALA A 322 -6.20 -9.73 3.96
N ILE A 323 -7.54 -9.76 4.00
CA ILE A 323 -8.29 -10.83 4.65
C ILE A 323 -9.08 -11.74 3.70
N LYS A 324 -9.52 -11.26 2.53
CA LYS A 324 -10.43 -11.99 1.64
C LYS A 324 -9.93 -13.40 1.30
N SER A 325 -8.63 -13.58 1.15
CA SER A 325 -8.05 -14.88 0.84
C SER A 325 -8.32 -15.93 1.91
N MET A 326 -8.39 -15.55 3.19
CA MET A 326 -8.68 -16.47 4.31
C MET A 326 -10.09 -17.05 4.22
N PHE A 327 -11.03 -16.27 3.67
CA PHE A 327 -12.46 -16.61 3.57
C PHE A 327 -12.84 -17.26 2.24
N LEU A 328 -11.92 -17.39 1.29
CA LEU A 328 -12.17 -17.94 -0.03
C LEU A 328 -11.36 -19.20 -0.34
N LEU A 329 -10.73 -19.81 0.65
CA LEU A 329 -10.04 -21.07 0.48
C LEU A 329 -11.07 -22.20 0.26
N SER A 330 -10.69 -23.22 -0.54
CA SER A 330 -11.60 -24.35 -0.86
C SER A 330 -11.94 -25.24 0.33
N ASP A 331 -11.17 -25.17 1.41
CA ASP A 331 -11.41 -25.86 2.68
C ASP A 331 -12.21 -24.99 3.67
N TYR A 332 -12.77 -23.91 3.17
CA TYR A 332 -13.66 -23.05 3.91
C TYR A 332 -15.05 -23.67 4.00
N GLN A 333 -15.52 -23.90 5.22
CA GLN A 333 -16.88 -24.31 5.57
C GLN A 333 -17.55 -23.24 6.42
#